data_6c26b58a99a04b2634eb07862420a690
#
_entry.id   6c26b58a99a04b2634eb07862420a690
#
_cell.length_a   1.000
_cell.length_b   1.000
_cell.length_c   1.000
_cell.angle_alpha   90.00
_cell.angle_beta   90.00
_cell.angle_gamma   90.00
#
_symmetry.space_group_name_H-M   'P 1'
#
loop_
_entity.id
_entity.type
_entity.pdbx_description
1 polymer ?
#
loop_
_entity_poly.entity_id
_entity_poly.type
_entity_poly.pdbx_seq_one_letter_code
_entity_poly.pdbx_strand_id
1 'polypeptide(L)'
;MDLLAVADLPPGAMRRVSVGELDVLLAHTDDGIVATEDRCPHMSAPLSLGGLDGCIVSCPLHEGRFDLRSGDPAQMPTTGGLDPDGVYHPTWTPGGHSDKPDVPGRKAEARRLTRVRRIRYFPVKVEGGRILVALPVGGAVDEIAQALRPPY
;
A
#
# COMPACT_ATOMS: atom_id res chain seq x y z
N MET A 1 -4.42 19.12 6.72
CA MET A 1 -5.66 18.70 7.42
C MET A 1 -5.26 17.92 8.66
N ASP A 2 -5.87 18.23 9.75
CA ASP A 2 -5.69 17.53 11.04
C ASP A 2 -6.51 16.24 11.01
N LEU A 3 -5.86 15.09 11.04
CA LEU A 3 -6.55 13.81 10.90
C LEU A 3 -6.68 13.01 12.20
N LEU A 4 -5.69 13.09 13.09
CA LEU A 4 -5.66 12.24 14.27
C LEU A 4 -4.73 12.80 15.35
N ALA A 5 -5.02 12.51 16.61
CA ALA A 5 -4.07 12.75 17.69
C ALA A 5 -2.94 11.71 17.64
N VAL A 6 -1.71 12.13 17.89
CA VAL A 6 -0.56 11.22 17.98
C VAL A 6 -0.79 10.14 19.05
N ALA A 7 -1.46 10.50 20.15
CA ALA A 7 -1.78 9.57 21.24
C ALA A 7 -2.70 8.40 20.76
N ASP A 8 -3.46 8.60 19.69
CA ASP A 8 -4.34 7.57 19.13
C ASP A 8 -3.63 6.69 18.09
N LEU A 9 -2.35 6.96 17.83
CA LEU A 9 -1.52 6.16 16.93
C LEU A 9 -0.21 5.77 17.61
N PRO A 10 -0.23 4.84 18.56
CA PRO A 10 0.98 4.38 19.24
C PRO A 10 1.94 3.69 18.27
N PRO A 11 3.25 3.59 18.61
CA PRO A 11 4.22 2.87 17.78
C PRO A 11 3.73 1.47 17.40
N GLY A 12 3.89 1.13 16.13
CA GLY A 12 3.43 -0.15 15.58
C GLY A 12 1.96 -0.19 15.18
N ALA A 13 1.19 0.88 15.41
CA ALA A 13 -0.22 0.94 15.06
C ALA A 13 -0.44 1.50 13.66
N MET A 14 -1.55 1.10 13.07
CA MET A 14 -2.11 1.65 11.84
C MET A 14 -3.55 2.10 12.06
N ARG A 15 -3.93 3.17 11.39
CA ARG A 15 -5.31 3.68 11.40
C ARG A 15 -5.71 4.14 10.01
N ARG A 16 -6.94 3.80 9.65
CA ARG A 16 -7.58 4.34 8.46
C ARG A 16 -8.34 5.60 8.82
N VAL A 17 -8.13 6.67 8.06
CA VAL A 17 -8.91 7.90 8.15
C VAL A 17 -9.48 8.20 6.78
N SER A 18 -10.79 8.27 6.68
CA SER A 18 -11.48 8.59 5.44
C SER A 18 -11.77 10.08 5.36
N VAL A 19 -11.38 10.72 4.27
CA VAL A 19 -11.65 12.13 4.01
C VAL A 19 -12.33 12.22 2.65
N GLY A 20 -13.65 12.42 2.66
CA GLY A 20 -14.45 12.28 1.44
C GLY A 20 -14.34 10.84 0.91
N GLU A 21 -13.98 10.68 -0.35
CA GLU A 21 -13.78 9.38 -0.97
C GLU A 21 -12.33 8.87 -0.87
N LEU A 22 -11.46 9.64 -0.24
CA LEU A 22 -10.06 9.27 -0.06
C LEU A 22 -9.87 8.56 1.27
N ASP A 23 -9.32 7.36 1.22
CA ASP A 23 -8.92 6.61 2.39
C ASP A 23 -7.42 6.74 2.62
N VAL A 24 -7.06 7.26 3.78
CA VAL A 24 -5.68 7.50 4.18
C VAL A 24 -5.28 6.45 5.22
N LEU A 25 -4.15 5.81 4.98
CA LEU A 25 -3.48 4.99 5.99
C LEU A 25 -2.50 5.86 6.77
N LEU A 26 -2.69 5.93 8.08
CA LEU A 26 -1.68 6.44 8.99
C LEU A 26 -0.98 5.26 9.66
N ALA A 27 0.33 5.22 9.61
CA ALA A 27 1.13 4.16 10.21
C ALA A 27 2.25 4.77 11.05
N HIS A 28 2.41 4.25 12.26
CA HIS A 28 3.51 4.63 13.14
C HIS A 28 4.62 3.57 13.01
N THR A 29 5.50 3.81 12.06
CA THR A 29 6.61 2.91 11.75
C THR A 29 7.79 3.12 12.71
N ASP A 30 8.81 2.26 12.61
CA ASP A 30 10.06 2.45 13.35
C ASP A 30 10.78 3.75 12.98
N ASP A 31 10.54 4.27 11.78
CA ASP A 31 11.14 5.52 11.29
C ASP A 31 10.23 6.75 11.50
N GLY A 32 9.10 6.58 12.17
CA GLY A 32 8.15 7.66 12.45
C GLY A 32 6.80 7.45 11.78
N ILE A 33 5.96 8.49 11.84
CA ILE A 33 4.60 8.44 11.29
C ILE A 33 4.64 8.76 9.81
N VAL A 34 3.96 7.91 9.02
CA VAL A 34 3.77 8.10 7.59
C VAL A 34 2.28 8.12 7.26
N ALA A 35 1.94 8.84 6.20
CA ALA A 35 0.59 8.86 5.63
C ALA A 35 0.67 8.41 4.17
N THR A 36 -0.15 7.42 3.83
CA THR A 36 -0.22 6.87 2.48
C THR A 36 -1.67 6.68 2.07
N GLU A 37 -1.89 6.35 0.81
CA GLU A 37 -3.19 5.81 0.43
C GLU A 37 -3.44 4.47 1.14
N ASP A 38 -4.66 4.24 1.58
CA ASP A 38 -5.03 2.95 2.19
C ASP A 38 -5.50 1.97 1.12
N ARG A 39 -4.59 1.69 0.18
CA ARG A 39 -4.83 0.79 -0.95
C ARG A 39 -3.59 -0.02 -1.25
N CYS A 40 -3.76 -1.33 -1.31
CA CYS A 40 -2.69 -2.20 -1.79
C CYS A 40 -2.38 -1.88 -3.26
N PRO A 41 -1.10 -1.62 -3.60
CA PRO A 41 -0.71 -1.32 -4.98
C PRO A 41 -0.98 -2.45 -5.98
N HIS A 42 -1.35 -3.63 -5.50
CA HIS A 42 -1.70 -4.79 -6.32
C HIS A 42 -3.18 -4.76 -6.74
N MET A 43 -4.12 -4.89 -5.77
CA MET A 43 -5.55 -4.99 -6.05
C MET A 43 -6.41 -4.09 -5.16
N SER A 44 -5.84 -3.02 -4.65
CA SER A 44 -6.55 -1.98 -3.90
C SER A 44 -7.20 -2.43 -2.58
N ALA A 45 -6.78 -3.56 -2.01
CA ALA A 45 -7.23 -3.98 -0.68
C ALA A 45 -6.79 -2.96 0.38
N PRO A 46 -7.59 -2.74 1.45
CA PRO A 46 -7.19 -1.85 2.54
C PRO A 46 -5.96 -2.38 3.28
N LEU A 47 -4.85 -1.68 3.18
CA LEU A 47 -3.61 -2.05 3.89
C LEU A 47 -3.76 -1.95 5.41
N SER A 48 -4.65 -1.06 5.88
CA SER A 48 -4.96 -0.90 7.31
C SER A 48 -5.55 -2.15 7.97
N LEU A 49 -6.11 -3.07 7.18
CA LEU A 49 -6.61 -4.36 7.66
C LEU A 49 -5.52 -5.44 7.71
N GLY A 50 -4.35 -5.16 7.19
CA GLY A 50 -3.20 -6.05 7.26
C GLY A 50 -2.39 -5.84 8.54
N GLY A 51 -1.11 -6.15 8.47
CA GLY A 51 -0.16 -6.03 9.60
C GLY A 51 0.92 -4.99 9.33
N LEU A 52 1.48 -4.46 10.40
CA LEU A 52 2.66 -3.62 10.36
C LEU A 52 3.76 -4.26 11.20
N ASP A 53 4.90 -4.50 10.58
CA ASP A 53 6.10 -5.03 11.23
C ASP A 53 7.27 -4.07 10.95
N GLY A 54 7.63 -3.26 11.96
CA GLY A 54 8.61 -2.19 11.79
C GLY A 54 8.15 -1.17 10.76
N CYS A 55 8.74 -1.20 9.57
CA CYS A 55 8.38 -0.35 8.44
C CYS A 55 7.68 -1.11 7.30
N ILE A 56 7.40 -2.39 7.48
CA ILE A 56 6.82 -3.25 6.45
C ILE A 56 5.33 -3.46 6.72
N VAL A 57 4.49 -3.04 5.78
CA VAL A 57 3.04 -3.31 5.81
C VAL A 57 2.71 -4.52 4.96
N SER A 58 1.84 -5.38 5.48
CA SER A 58 1.37 -6.60 4.80
C SER A 58 -0.06 -6.42 4.31
N CYS A 59 -0.30 -6.76 3.03
CA CYS A 59 -1.65 -6.77 2.47
C CYS A 59 -2.42 -7.99 2.98
N PRO A 60 -3.70 -7.81 3.38
CA PRO A 60 -4.49 -8.92 3.93
C PRO A 60 -4.96 -9.94 2.89
N LEU A 61 -4.87 -9.66 1.59
CA LEU A 61 -5.42 -10.56 0.56
C LEU A 61 -4.39 -11.54 0.00
N HIS A 62 -3.29 -11.07 -0.55
CA HIS A 62 -2.35 -11.92 -1.31
C HIS A 62 -0.94 -11.89 -0.72
N GLU A 63 -0.82 -11.53 0.54
CA GLU A 63 0.44 -11.51 1.30
C GLU A 63 1.55 -10.64 0.69
N GLY A 64 1.21 -9.70 -0.18
CA GLY A 64 2.14 -8.69 -0.63
C GLY A 64 2.61 -7.85 0.56
N ARG A 65 3.90 -7.54 0.61
CA ARG A 65 4.50 -6.73 1.67
C ARG A 65 5.20 -5.54 1.05
N PHE A 66 5.02 -4.38 1.66
CA PHE A 66 5.52 -3.12 1.12
C PHE A 66 6.31 -2.39 2.18
N ASP A 67 7.46 -1.87 1.77
CA ASP A 67 8.33 -1.06 2.62
C ASP A 67 7.80 0.38 2.66
N LEU A 68 7.32 0.82 3.81
CA LEU A 68 6.81 2.18 3.99
C LEU A 68 7.90 3.26 4.00
N ARG A 69 9.18 2.91 3.90
CA ARG A 69 10.27 3.86 3.72
C ARG A 69 10.44 4.27 2.26
N SER A 70 10.12 3.39 1.32
CA SER A 70 10.30 3.60 -0.12
C SER A 70 9.02 3.47 -0.93
N GLY A 71 8.02 2.76 -0.40
CA GLY A 71 6.81 2.37 -1.13
C GLY A 71 7.01 1.15 -2.03
N ASP A 72 8.22 0.59 -2.09
CA ASP A 72 8.52 -0.57 -2.92
C ASP A 72 7.98 -1.86 -2.30
N PRO A 73 7.58 -2.84 -3.13
CA PRO A 73 7.29 -4.17 -2.63
C PRO A 73 8.55 -4.81 -2.04
N ALA A 74 8.48 -5.19 -0.77
CA ALA A 74 9.49 -6.02 -0.12
C ALA A 74 9.24 -7.50 -0.41
N GLN A 75 7.97 -7.86 -0.67
CA GLN A 75 7.53 -9.18 -1.07
C GLN A 75 6.37 -9.01 -2.05
N MET A 76 6.49 -9.64 -3.21
CA MET A 76 5.43 -9.62 -4.21
C MET A 76 4.20 -10.40 -3.72
N PRO A 77 3.00 -10.07 -4.21
CA PRO A 77 1.81 -10.89 -3.93
C PRO A 77 2.00 -12.35 -4.39
N THR A 78 1.34 -13.29 -3.72
CA THR A 78 1.39 -14.72 -4.08
C THR A 78 0.97 -14.99 -5.52
N THR A 79 0.18 -14.09 -6.10
CA THR A 79 -0.28 -14.17 -7.48
C THR A 79 0.76 -13.70 -8.49
N GLY A 80 1.90 -13.17 -8.03
CA GLY A 80 2.96 -12.66 -8.90
C GLY A 80 2.57 -11.40 -9.66
N GLY A 81 3.25 -11.14 -10.75
CA GLY A 81 3.05 -9.97 -11.61
C GLY A 81 4.34 -9.22 -11.90
N LEU A 82 4.21 -8.05 -12.50
CA LEU A 82 5.32 -7.14 -12.72
C LEU A 82 5.55 -6.27 -11.48
N ASP A 83 6.80 -6.12 -11.06
CA ASP A 83 7.14 -5.16 -10.02
C ASP A 83 7.17 -3.71 -10.57
N PRO A 84 7.38 -2.69 -9.72
CA PRO A 84 7.41 -1.30 -10.20
C PRO A 84 8.46 -1.02 -11.27
N ASP A 85 9.53 -1.80 -11.33
CA ASP A 85 10.61 -1.66 -12.31
C ASP A 85 10.34 -2.48 -13.59
N GLY A 86 9.20 -3.19 -13.65
CA GLY A 86 8.81 -3.99 -14.80
C GLY A 86 9.40 -5.39 -14.82
N VAL A 87 9.99 -5.84 -13.72
CA VAL A 87 10.53 -7.21 -13.60
C VAL A 87 9.39 -8.16 -13.25
N TYR A 88 9.31 -9.26 -13.98
CA TYR A 88 8.29 -10.28 -13.78
C TYR A 88 8.63 -11.19 -12.59
N HIS A 89 7.62 -11.45 -11.77
CA HIS A 89 7.67 -12.39 -10.65
C HIS A 89 6.58 -13.43 -10.81
N PRO A 90 6.90 -14.74 -10.74
CA PRO A 90 5.91 -15.80 -10.84
C PRO A 90 5.05 -15.89 -9.58
N THR A 91 4.02 -16.74 -9.63
CA THR A 91 3.28 -17.13 -8.42
C THR A 91 4.20 -17.88 -7.45
N TRP A 92 3.91 -17.79 -6.17
CA TRP A 92 4.69 -18.48 -5.15
C TRP A 92 3.79 -18.98 -4.02
N THR A 93 4.31 -19.87 -3.20
CA THR A 93 3.57 -20.47 -2.09
C THR A 93 4.09 -19.95 -0.76
N PRO A 94 3.22 -19.43 0.13
CA PRO A 94 3.61 -19.07 1.49
C PRO A 94 4.16 -20.27 2.26
N GLY A 95 5.05 -19.98 3.22
CA GLY A 95 5.62 -21.00 4.08
C GLY A 95 6.88 -21.68 3.55
N GLY A 96 7.11 -21.71 2.25
CA GLY A 96 8.34 -22.21 1.64
C GLY A 96 9.02 -21.18 0.73
N HIS A 97 8.35 -20.09 0.44
CA HIS A 97 8.78 -19.05 -0.51
C HIS A 97 9.23 -19.61 -1.86
N SER A 98 8.64 -20.75 -2.24
CA SER A 98 8.97 -21.41 -3.50
C SER A 98 8.20 -20.77 -4.63
N ASP A 99 8.92 -20.31 -5.65
CA ASP A 99 8.31 -19.92 -6.90
C ASP A 99 7.65 -21.13 -7.57
N LYS A 100 6.49 -20.90 -8.14
CA LYS A 100 5.82 -21.91 -8.96
C LYS A 100 6.07 -21.60 -10.42
N PRO A 101 6.41 -22.60 -11.26
CA PRO A 101 6.52 -22.38 -12.70
C PRO A 101 5.17 -21.97 -13.29
N ASP A 102 5.20 -21.02 -14.21
CA ASP A 102 4.01 -20.61 -14.94
C ASP A 102 3.52 -21.74 -15.83
N VAL A 103 2.22 -22.05 -15.69
CA VAL A 103 1.53 -22.88 -16.66
C VAL A 103 1.06 -21.94 -17.80
N PRO A 104 1.42 -22.19 -19.06
CA PRO A 104 0.98 -21.36 -20.18
C PRO A 104 -0.54 -21.25 -20.23
N GLY A 105 -1.05 -20.05 -20.53
CA GLY A 105 -2.47 -19.78 -20.65
C GLY A 105 -2.85 -18.36 -20.30
N ARG A 106 -4.14 -18.09 -20.26
CA ARG A 106 -4.69 -16.73 -20.00
C ARG A 106 -4.27 -16.15 -18.67
N LYS A 107 -4.16 -16.97 -17.62
CA LYS A 107 -3.75 -16.50 -16.29
C LYS A 107 -2.28 -16.06 -16.29
N ALA A 108 -1.41 -16.80 -16.96
CA ALA A 108 -0.01 -16.43 -17.09
C ALA A 108 0.16 -15.14 -17.89
N GLU A 109 -0.60 -15.00 -18.98
CA GLU A 109 -0.60 -13.77 -19.80
C GLU A 109 -1.10 -12.57 -18.99
N ALA A 110 -2.20 -12.72 -18.26
CA ALA A 110 -2.73 -11.66 -17.42
C ALA A 110 -1.74 -11.24 -16.33
N ARG A 111 -1.03 -12.19 -15.74
CA ARG A 111 -0.01 -11.92 -14.73
C ARG A 111 1.13 -11.09 -15.29
N ARG A 112 1.55 -11.33 -16.53
CA ARG A 112 2.60 -10.56 -17.20
C ARG A 112 2.18 -9.14 -17.55
N LEU A 113 0.89 -8.85 -17.51
CA LEU A 113 0.33 -7.52 -17.76
C LEU A 113 -0.09 -6.81 -16.46
N THR A 114 -0.09 -7.51 -15.33
CA THR A 114 -0.48 -6.94 -14.04
C THR A 114 0.74 -6.37 -13.34
N ARG A 115 0.73 -5.07 -13.12
CA ARG A 115 1.82 -4.36 -12.43
C ARG A 115 1.45 -4.07 -10.99
N VAL A 116 2.33 -4.44 -10.07
CA VAL A 116 2.30 -3.98 -8.69
C VAL A 116 3.03 -2.64 -8.63
N ARG A 117 2.35 -1.60 -8.16
CA ARG A 117 2.88 -0.24 -8.11
C ARG A 117 3.60 0.02 -6.78
N ARG A 118 4.23 1.19 -6.68
CA ARG A 118 4.69 1.71 -5.39
C ARG A 118 3.52 2.34 -4.64
N ILE A 119 3.57 2.29 -3.31
CA ILE A 119 2.61 3.00 -2.46
C ILE A 119 2.76 4.51 -2.69
N ARG A 120 1.65 5.22 -2.66
CA ARG A 120 1.64 6.68 -2.74
C ARG A 120 1.55 7.30 -1.37
N TYR A 121 2.34 8.34 -1.16
CA TYR A 121 2.45 9.06 0.10
C TYR A 121 1.73 10.39 0.06
N PHE A 122 1.32 10.83 1.25
CA PHE A 122 0.90 12.20 1.50
C PHE A 122 1.90 12.83 2.47
N PRO A 123 2.29 14.11 2.27
CA PRO A 123 3.14 14.79 3.23
C PRO A 123 2.49 14.82 4.61
N VAL A 124 3.27 14.48 5.64
CA VAL A 124 2.80 14.42 7.01
C VAL A 124 3.66 15.30 7.90
N LYS A 125 3.01 15.95 8.86
CA LYS A 125 3.65 16.78 9.88
C LYS A 125 3.00 16.49 11.23
N VAL A 126 3.82 16.37 12.26
CA VAL A 126 3.34 16.28 13.64
C VAL A 126 3.55 17.63 14.30
N GLU A 127 2.49 18.22 14.83
CA GLU A 127 2.51 19.52 15.48
C GLU A 127 1.48 19.57 16.60
N GLY A 128 1.91 19.97 17.79
CA GLY A 128 1.03 20.08 18.95
C GLY A 128 0.33 18.78 19.33
N GLY A 129 0.97 17.62 19.15
CA GLY A 129 0.38 16.32 19.43
C GLY A 129 -0.66 15.87 18.39
N ARG A 130 -0.73 16.54 17.23
CA ARG A 130 -1.66 16.24 16.15
C ARG A 130 -0.92 15.82 14.89
N ILE A 131 -1.52 14.90 14.14
CA ILE A 131 -1.02 14.44 12.85
C ILE A 131 -1.72 15.24 11.76
N LEU A 132 -0.95 16.08 11.08
CA LEU A 132 -1.42 16.92 9.98
C LEU A 132 -0.96 16.30 8.67
N VAL A 133 -1.87 16.16 7.72
CA VAL A 133 -1.60 15.56 6.41
C VAL A 133 -2.00 16.52 5.31
N ALA A 134 -1.10 16.72 4.35
CA ALA A 134 -1.42 17.49 3.16
C ALA A 134 -2.16 16.60 2.17
N LEU A 135 -3.45 16.83 2.06
CA LEU A 135 -4.32 16.11 1.13
C LEU A 135 -4.69 17.01 -0.05
N PRO A 136 -4.95 16.42 -1.24
CA PRO A 136 -5.52 17.17 -2.34
C PRO A 136 -6.87 17.76 -1.94
N VAL A 137 -7.18 18.98 -2.41
CA VAL A 137 -8.43 19.68 -2.10
C VAL A 137 -9.30 19.83 -3.36
N GLY A 138 -10.63 19.77 -3.18
CA GLY A 138 -11.61 19.94 -4.25
C GLY A 138 -11.51 18.87 -5.34
N GLY A 139 -11.66 19.28 -6.60
CA GLY A 139 -11.64 18.37 -7.76
C GLY A 139 -10.36 17.57 -7.93
N ALA A 140 -9.25 18.01 -7.34
CA ALA A 140 -8.00 17.28 -7.37
C ALA A 140 -8.07 15.93 -6.63
N VAL A 141 -8.99 15.78 -5.67
CA VAL A 141 -9.23 14.50 -4.99
C VAL A 141 -9.75 13.47 -5.98
N ASP A 142 -10.68 13.86 -6.83
CA ASP A 142 -11.25 12.98 -7.84
C ASP A 142 -10.22 12.57 -8.89
N GLU A 143 -9.39 13.50 -9.32
CA GLU A 143 -8.31 13.21 -10.26
C GLU A 143 -7.30 12.24 -9.68
N ILE A 144 -6.92 12.42 -8.42
CA ILE A 144 -6.00 11.52 -7.74
C ILE A 144 -6.65 10.17 -7.49
N ALA A 145 -7.90 10.14 -7.02
CA ALA A 145 -8.64 8.90 -6.85
C ALA A 145 -8.76 8.13 -8.16
N GLN A 146 -8.96 8.82 -9.27
CA GLN A 146 -8.99 8.20 -10.60
C GLN A 146 -7.61 7.72 -11.04
N ALA A 147 -6.57 8.51 -10.79
CA ALA A 147 -5.19 8.11 -11.08
C ALA A 147 -4.70 6.93 -10.23
N LEU A 148 -5.31 6.73 -9.06
CA LEU A 148 -5.02 5.63 -8.15
C LEU A 148 -5.81 4.37 -8.46
N ARG A 149 -6.85 4.46 -9.30
CA ARG A 149 -7.59 3.28 -9.74
C ARG A 149 -6.72 2.46 -10.69
N PRO A 150 -6.68 1.14 -10.52
CA PRO A 150 -6.08 0.29 -11.53
C PRO A 150 -6.72 0.53 -12.90
N PRO A 151 -5.98 0.36 -13.99
CA PRO A 151 -6.49 0.65 -15.34
C PRO A 151 -7.48 -0.42 -15.85
N TYR A 152 -8.52 -0.69 -15.09
CA TYR A 152 -9.70 -1.51 -15.50
C TYR A 152 -10.84 -1.36 -14.53
#